data_4ed809b86715cf9889564bfec114808a
#
_entry.id   4ed809b86715cf9889564bfec114808a
#
_cell.length_a   1.000
_cell.length_b   1.000
_cell.length_c   1.000
_cell.angle_alpha   90.00
_cell.angle_beta   90.00
_cell.angle_gamma   90.00
#
_symmetry.space_group_name_H-M   'P 1'
#
loop_
_entity.id
_entity.type
_entity.pdbx_description
1 polymer ?
#
loop_
_entity_poly.entity_id
_entity_poly.type
_entity_poly.pdbx_seq_one_letter_code
_entity_poly.pdbx_strand_id
1 'polypeptide(L)'
;MGKYRFEEEEHVMFRKSLRKFLEKEAIPNYDQWEKDRLIPKSFWKKLGEMGFLSPQVEEQYGGLGLDFRYAVVIGEEMERVGASLTGVGLHNDITVPYIEAYGNEEQKQRWLPGCVSGDHITAIAMTEPGAGSDLANISTTAVRDGDNYIVNGQKTFITNGINSTLVLVVVKTDPKAEPKHRGISLLMVEEGTPGFTKGRKLDKVGLHAQDTSELYFEDCIVPAANLIGEENKGFTYLMEKLQQERLVVAMAAQVASEDMLEMTLDYVKSRKAFGKPIGSFQNSQFKLVEMATEIELGHSFLESLIEDHMAGKDIVSKVSMAKFWLTDTAKRISGECMQLHGGYGYMEEYKIARRYRDIPVAAIYAGSNEIMKTIIAKRMGL
;
A
#
# COMPACT_ATOMS: atom_id res chain seq x y z
N MET A 1 -15.39 14.84 16.27
CA MET A 1 -14.91 15.76 15.23
C MET A 1 -14.03 14.94 14.31
N GLY A 2 -14.13 15.09 12.98
CA GLY A 2 -13.29 14.37 12.02
C GLY A 2 -11.82 14.75 12.18
N LYS A 3 -10.91 13.88 11.69
CA LYS A 3 -9.47 14.13 11.74
C LYS A 3 -9.06 15.20 10.71
N TYR A 4 -9.70 15.20 9.55
CA TYR A 4 -9.50 16.17 8.48
C TYR A 4 -10.71 17.09 8.32
N ARG A 5 -10.50 18.28 7.78
CA ARG A 5 -11.57 19.29 7.57
C ARG A 5 -12.64 18.81 6.57
N PHE A 6 -12.27 17.94 5.66
CA PHE A 6 -13.20 17.36 4.68
C PHE A 6 -14.01 16.18 5.23
N GLU A 7 -13.74 15.68 6.46
CA GLU A 7 -14.52 14.60 7.08
C GLU A 7 -15.87 15.15 7.61
N GLU A 8 -16.95 14.52 7.15
CA GLU A 8 -18.32 14.75 7.60
C GLU A 8 -18.76 13.72 8.65
N GLU A 9 -19.93 13.84 9.22
CA GLU A 9 -20.44 12.95 10.27
C GLU A 9 -20.46 11.49 9.82
N GLU A 10 -20.82 11.21 8.57
CA GLU A 10 -20.84 9.87 8.00
C GLU A 10 -19.44 9.21 7.98
N HIS A 11 -18.38 9.96 7.66
CA HIS A 11 -16.99 9.47 7.70
C HIS A 11 -16.56 9.13 9.14
N VAL A 12 -16.98 9.96 10.10
CA VAL A 12 -16.72 9.70 11.53
C VAL A 12 -17.46 8.45 12.01
N MET A 13 -18.69 8.21 11.53
CA MET A 13 -19.46 7.01 11.85
C MET A 13 -18.82 5.76 11.21
N PHE A 14 -18.43 5.86 9.95
CA PHE A 14 -17.72 4.79 9.24
C PHE A 14 -16.41 4.43 9.95
N ARG A 15 -15.61 5.43 10.32
CA ARG A 15 -14.37 5.25 11.10
C ARG A 15 -14.63 4.49 12.41
N LYS A 16 -15.67 4.84 13.16
CA LYS A 16 -16.03 4.15 14.40
C LYS A 16 -16.43 2.69 14.16
N SER A 17 -17.17 2.42 13.08
CA SER A 17 -17.58 1.06 12.70
C SER A 17 -16.37 0.21 12.35
N LEU A 18 -15.48 0.73 11.48
CA LEU A 18 -14.26 0.05 11.09
C LEU A 18 -13.34 -0.19 12.30
N ARG A 19 -13.12 0.81 13.15
CA ARG A 19 -12.31 0.66 14.37
C ARG A 19 -12.84 -0.44 15.28
N LYS A 20 -14.14 -0.46 15.54
CA LYS A 20 -14.77 -1.52 16.33
C LYS A 20 -14.59 -2.91 15.70
N PHE A 21 -14.69 -3.00 14.39
CA PHE A 21 -14.41 -4.24 13.66
C PHE A 21 -12.95 -4.68 13.84
N LEU A 22 -11.99 -3.77 13.67
CA LEU A 22 -10.56 -4.06 13.80
C LEU A 22 -10.17 -4.43 15.24
N GLU A 23 -10.75 -3.78 16.25
CA GLU A 23 -10.57 -4.13 17.66
C GLU A 23 -11.02 -5.56 17.97
N LYS A 24 -12.06 -6.03 17.29
CA LYS A 24 -12.61 -7.38 17.48
C LYS A 24 -11.88 -8.43 16.65
N GLU A 25 -11.59 -8.16 15.40
CA GLU A 25 -11.18 -9.17 14.42
C GLU A 25 -9.70 -9.12 14.07
N ALA A 26 -9.04 -7.95 14.17
CA ALA A 26 -7.64 -7.80 13.80
C ALA A 26 -6.69 -7.76 15.00
N ILE A 27 -6.90 -6.84 15.93
CA ILE A 27 -5.97 -6.61 17.05
C ILE A 27 -5.67 -7.90 17.85
N PRO A 28 -6.68 -8.72 18.26
CA PRO A 28 -6.42 -9.93 19.02
C PRO A 28 -5.68 -11.03 18.26
N ASN A 29 -5.73 -10.98 16.92
CA ASN A 29 -5.15 -12.00 16.05
C ASN A 29 -3.82 -11.56 15.42
N TYR A 30 -3.44 -10.28 15.53
CA TYR A 30 -2.33 -9.70 14.78
C TYR A 30 -0.98 -10.38 15.10
N ASP A 31 -0.70 -10.66 16.37
CA ASP A 31 0.54 -11.34 16.78
C ASP A 31 0.64 -12.78 16.25
N GLN A 32 -0.50 -13.45 16.10
CA GLN A 32 -0.54 -14.77 15.47
C GLN A 32 -0.30 -14.68 13.98
N TRP A 33 -0.89 -13.70 13.29
CA TRP A 33 -0.65 -13.45 11.87
C TRP A 33 0.82 -13.10 11.58
N GLU A 34 1.48 -12.36 12.48
CA GLU A 34 2.92 -12.11 12.37
C GLU A 34 3.75 -13.41 12.44
N LYS A 35 3.38 -14.33 13.35
CA LYS A 35 4.03 -15.67 13.48
C LYS A 35 3.77 -16.53 12.25
N ASP A 36 2.54 -16.55 11.75
CA ASP A 36 2.12 -17.32 10.58
C ASP A 36 2.64 -16.69 9.27
N ARG A 37 3.06 -15.42 9.36
CA ARG A 37 3.49 -14.59 8.21
C ARG A 37 2.44 -14.51 7.12
N LEU A 38 1.17 -14.43 7.53
CA LEU A 38 0.02 -14.42 6.63
C LEU A 38 -1.23 -13.89 7.34
N ILE A 39 -1.94 -12.99 6.70
CA ILE A 39 -3.29 -12.61 7.07
C ILE A 39 -4.24 -13.62 6.42
N PRO A 40 -5.09 -14.34 7.17
CA PRO A 40 -5.91 -15.42 6.61
C PRO A 40 -7.00 -14.88 5.67
N LYS A 41 -7.32 -15.64 4.62
CA LYS A 41 -8.40 -15.30 3.66
C LYS A 41 -9.75 -15.06 4.34
N SER A 42 -10.01 -15.70 5.49
CA SER A 42 -11.23 -15.48 6.29
C SER A 42 -11.37 -14.04 6.81
N PHE A 43 -10.26 -13.36 7.08
CA PHE A 43 -10.30 -11.94 7.46
C PHE A 43 -10.70 -11.04 6.29
N TRP A 44 -10.20 -11.36 5.08
CA TRP A 44 -10.61 -10.66 3.85
C TRP A 44 -12.10 -10.79 3.58
N LYS A 45 -12.66 -12.00 3.75
CA LYS A 45 -14.11 -12.23 3.64
C LYS A 45 -14.90 -11.35 4.60
N LYS A 46 -14.49 -11.31 5.88
CA LYS A 46 -15.16 -10.48 6.88
C LYS A 46 -15.07 -8.98 6.54
N LEU A 47 -13.94 -8.51 5.99
CA LEU A 47 -13.83 -7.13 5.50
C LEU A 47 -14.84 -6.84 4.38
N GLY A 48 -14.99 -7.78 3.41
CA GLY A 48 -15.97 -7.66 2.33
C GLY A 48 -17.41 -7.64 2.85
N GLU A 49 -17.77 -8.56 3.74
CA GLU A 49 -19.10 -8.64 4.37
C GLU A 49 -19.47 -7.33 5.10
N MET A 50 -18.49 -6.60 5.59
CA MET A 50 -18.69 -5.34 6.30
C MET A 50 -18.59 -4.11 5.40
N GLY A 51 -18.34 -4.28 4.10
CA GLY A 51 -18.20 -3.18 3.14
C GLY A 51 -16.89 -2.40 3.26
N PHE A 52 -15.82 -3.00 3.80
CA PHE A 52 -14.51 -2.36 3.96
C PHE A 52 -13.52 -2.72 2.85
N LEU A 53 -13.91 -3.59 1.90
CA LEU A 53 -13.13 -3.88 0.70
C LEU A 53 -13.68 -3.10 -0.48
N SER A 54 -12.80 -2.36 -1.14
CA SER A 54 -13.08 -1.61 -2.37
C SER A 54 -14.42 -0.85 -2.35
N PRO A 55 -14.73 -0.05 -1.30
CA PRO A 55 -16.02 0.60 -1.14
C PRO A 55 -16.31 1.64 -2.22
N GLN A 56 -15.29 2.10 -2.97
CA GLN A 56 -15.41 3.02 -4.09
C GLN A 56 -16.05 2.37 -5.34
N VAL A 57 -15.99 1.05 -5.46
CA VAL A 57 -16.59 0.31 -6.58
C VAL A 57 -18.08 0.62 -6.68
N GLU A 58 -18.59 0.82 -7.89
CA GLU A 58 -20.00 1.11 -8.16
C GLU A 58 -20.93 0.02 -7.63
N GLU A 59 -22.14 0.41 -7.21
CA GLU A 59 -23.15 -0.50 -6.65
C GLU A 59 -23.53 -1.65 -7.60
N GLN A 60 -23.53 -1.39 -8.92
CA GLN A 60 -23.81 -2.43 -9.92
C GLN A 60 -22.82 -3.61 -9.92
N TYR A 61 -21.63 -3.43 -9.35
CA TYR A 61 -20.62 -4.48 -9.16
C TYR A 61 -20.50 -4.93 -7.69
N GLY A 62 -21.45 -4.51 -6.84
CA GLY A 62 -21.49 -4.88 -5.43
C GLY A 62 -20.77 -3.95 -4.46
N GLY A 63 -20.16 -2.87 -4.95
CA GLY A 63 -19.55 -1.83 -4.13
C GLY A 63 -20.55 -0.87 -3.50
N LEU A 64 -20.06 0.22 -2.93
CA LEU A 64 -20.86 1.26 -2.27
C LEU A 64 -20.80 2.61 -3.00
N GLY A 65 -20.01 2.74 -4.06
CA GLY A 65 -19.83 3.99 -4.82
C GLY A 65 -19.27 5.15 -3.99
N LEU A 66 -18.48 4.87 -2.96
CA LEU A 66 -17.97 5.86 -2.03
C LEU A 66 -16.73 6.57 -2.61
N ASP A 67 -16.52 7.81 -2.19
CA ASP A 67 -15.37 8.59 -2.66
C ASP A 67 -14.07 8.30 -1.89
N PHE A 68 -12.99 8.96 -2.30
CA PHE A 68 -11.65 8.73 -1.76
C PHE A 68 -11.51 9.05 -0.26
N ARG A 69 -12.42 9.85 0.34
CA ARG A 69 -12.42 10.13 1.79
C ARG A 69 -12.57 8.85 2.61
N TYR A 70 -13.32 7.87 2.12
CA TYR A 70 -13.46 6.57 2.77
C TYR A 70 -12.19 5.71 2.65
N ALA A 71 -11.47 5.80 1.53
CA ALA A 71 -10.15 5.17 1.38
C ALA A 71 -9.15 5.75 2.39
N VAL A 72 -9.17 7.08 2.61
CA VAL A 72 -8.38 7.74 3.66
C VAL A 72 -8.68 7.15 5.03
N VAL A 73 -9.96 7.05 5.39
CA VAL A 73 -10.39 6.50 6.69
C VAL A 73 -9.93 5.05 6.86
N ILE A 74 -10.09 4.22 5.81
CA ILE A 74 -9.67 2.80 5.85
C ILE A 74 -8.16 2.69 6.03
N GLY A 75 -7.39 3.40 5.21
CA GLY A 75 -5.93 3.37 5.27
C GLY A 75 -5.40 3.77 6.66
N GLU A 76 -5.97 4.81 7.26
CA GLU A 76 -5.59 5.26 8.60
C GLU A 76 -5.90 4.25 9.70
N GLU A 77 -7.12 3.72 9.75
CA GLU A 77 -7.51 2.76 10.78
C GLU A 77 -6.72 1.44 10.64
N MET A 78 -6.49 0.97 9.41
CA MET A 78 -5.66 -0.21 9.15
C MET A 78 -4.22 0.01 9.63
N GLU A 79 -3.62 1.16 9.30
CA GLU A 79 -2.24 1.49 9.70
C GLU A 79 -2.10 1.58 11.23
N ARG A 80 -3.09 2.11 11.97
CA ARG A 80 -3.07 2.17 13.43
C ARG A 80 -3.04 0.78 14.10
N VAL A 81 -3.64 -0.23 13.48
CA VAL A 81 -3.53 -1.63 13.94
C VAL A 81 -2.13 -2.15 13.73
N GLY A 82 -1.61 -2.00 12.51
CA GLY A 82 -0.27 -2.40 12.14
C GLY A 82 -0.02 -2.32 10.65
N ALA A 83 1.19 -1.95 10.28
CA ALA A 83 1.61 -1.73 8.89
C ALA A 83 1.43 -2.96 7.97
N SER A 84 1.36 -4.19 8.52
CA SER A 84 1.11 -5.39 7.71
C SER A 84 -0.28 -5.44 7.07
N LEU A 85 -1.24 -4.60 7.52
CA LEU A 85 -2.55 -4.48 6.86
C LEU A 85 -2.50 -3.64 5.57
N THR A 86 -1.35 -3.12 5.19
CA THR A 86 -1.16 -2.40 3.91
C THR A 86 -1.51 -3.24 2.68
N GLY A 87 -1.56 -4.59 2.80
CA GLY A 87 -2.07 -5.47 1.74
C GLY A 87 -3.54 -5.19 1.38
N VAL A 88 -4.36 -4.73 2.34
CA VAL A 88 -5.75 -4.29 2.10
C VAL A 88 -5.76 -3.00 1.29
N GLY A 89 -4.91 -2.02 1.63
CA GLY A 89 -4.76 -0.80 0.84
C GLY A 89 -4.25 -1.06 -0.58
N LEU A 90 -3.32 -2.02 -0.76
CA LEU A 90 -2.91 -2.43 -2.11
C LEU A 90 -4.09 -2.97 -2.93
N HIS A 91 -4.95 -3.75 -2.32
CA HIS A 91 -6.15 -4.27 -2.97
C HIS A 91 -7.12 -3.13 -3.30
N ASN A 92 -7.55 -2.36 -2.27
CA ASN A 92 -8.59 -1.33 -2.40
C ASN A 92 -8.17 -0.15 -3.28
N ASP A 93 -6.95 0.38 -3.04
CA ASP A 93 -6.57 1.71 -3.51
C ASP A 93 -5.56 1.68 -4.65
N ILE A 94 -4.96 0.50 -4.91
CA ILE A 94 -3.96 0.33 -5.95
C ILE A 94 -4.48 -0.58 -7.07
N THR A 95 -4.73 -1.87 -6.82
CA THR A 95 -5.00 -2.83 -7.89
C THR A 95 -6.42 -2.75 -8.45
N VAL A 96 -7.45 -2.72 -7.60
CA VAL A 96 -8.86 -2.63 -8.03
C VAL A 96 -9.11 -1.40 -8.89
N PRO A 97 -8.56 -0.20 -8.59
CA PRO A 97 -8.70 0.99 -9.43
C PRO A 97 -8.21 0.85 -10.89
N TYR A 98 -7.34 -0.12 -11.22
CA TYR A 98 -7.00 -0.42 -12.61
C TYR A 98 -8.14 -1.12 -13.33
N ILE A 99 -8.83 -2.04 -12.66
CA ILE A 99 -10.00 -2.73 -13.23
C ILE A 99 -11.14 -1.72 -13.47
N GLU A 100 -11.38 -0.85 -12.49
CA GLU A 100 -12.42 0.19 -12.59
C GLU A 100 -12.16 1.16 -13.74
N ALA A 101 -10.91 1.64 -13.88
CA ALA A 101 -10.58 2.69 -14.85
C ALA A 101 -10.37 2.17 -16.28
N TYR A 102 -9.81 0.98 -16.44
CA TYR A 102 -9.34 0.48 -17.73
C TYR A 102 -9.96 -0.86 -18.14
N GLY A 103 -10.63 -1.56 -17.23
CA GLY A 103 -11.37 -2.78 -17.55
C GLY A 103 -12.59 -2.48 -18.42
N ASN A 104 -12.88 -3.37 -19.38
CA ASN A 104 -14.14 -3.35 -20.10
C ASN A 104 -15.29 -3.89 -19.22
N GLU A 105 -16.52 -3.77 -19.71
CA GLU A 105 -17.70 -4.12 -18.92
C GLU A 105 -17.70 -5.62 -18.49
N GLU A 106 -17.30 -6.53 -19.38
CA GLU A 106 -17.22 -7.96 -19.09
C GLU A 106 -16.19 -8.25 -17.98
N GLN A 107 -15.04 -7.59 -18.03
CA GLN A 107 -13.97 -7.68 -17.02
C GLN A 107 -14.44 -7.14 -15.67
N LYS A 108 -15.12 -6.00 -15.65
CA LYS A 108 -15.68 -5.41 -14.42
C LYS A 108 -16.72 -6.34 -13.78
N GLN A 109 -17.67 -6.83 -14.57
CA GLN A 109 -18.68 -7.79 -14.11
C GLN A 109 -18.08 -9.09 -13.56
N ARG A 110 -16.98 -9.55 -14.17
CA ARG A 110 -16.31 -10.79 -13.79
C ARG A 110 -15.54 -10.69 -12.50
N TRP A 111 -14.81 -9.58 -12.27
CA TRP A 111 -13.83 -9.50 -11.19
C TRP A 111 -14.23 -8.59 -10.04
N LEU A 112 -14.89 -7.45 -10.28
CA LEU A 112 -15.18 -6.48 -9.21
C LEU A 112 -16.05 -7.05 -8.09
N PRO A 113 -17.13 -7.83 -8.37
CA PRO A 113 -17.93 -8.40 -7.28
C PRO A 113 -17.10 -9.28 -6.32
N GLY A 114 -16.19 -10.08 -6.87
CA GLY A 114 -15.28 -10.90 -6.07
C GLY A 114 -14.26 -10.07 -5.29
N CYS A 115 -13.81 -8.94 -5.82
CA CYS A 115 -12.92 -8.00 -5.10
C CYS A 115 -13.64 -7.35 -3.92
N VAL A 116 -14.87 -6.95 -4.09
CA VAL A 116 -15.69 -6.33 -3.03
C VAL A 116 -16.04 -7.35 -1.94
N SER A 117 -16.41 -8.58 -2.31
CA SER A 117 -16.78 -9.63 -1.34
C SER A 117 -15.59 -10.27 -0.62
N GLY A 118 -14.34 -10.04 -1.10
CA GLY A 118 -13.13 -10.70 -0.59
C GLY A 118 -12.96 -12.14 -1.09
N ASP A 119 -13.72 -12.56 -2.13
CA ASP A 119 -13.46 -13.79 -2.89
C ASP A 119 -12.19 -13.67 -3.71
N HIS A 120 -11.98 -12.48 -4.26
CA HIS A 120 -10.75 -12.11 -4.93
C HIS A 120 -9.90 -11.22 -4.06
N ILE A 121 -8.66 -11.64 -3.84
CA ILE A 121 -7.59 -10.83 -3.25
C ILE A 121 -6.66 -10.47 -4.41
N THR A 122 -6.41 -9.19 -4.61
CA THR A 122 -5.59 -8.73 -5.73
C THR A 122 -4.15 -8.49 -5.35
N ALA A 123 -3.26 -8.67 -6.34
CA ALA A 123 -1.87 -8.25 -6.32
C ALA A 123 -1.51 -7.52 -7.61
N ILE A 124 -0.52 -6.64 -7.56
CA ILE A 124 0.09 -6.05 -8.75
C ILE A 124 1.55 -6.50 -8.86
N ALA A 125 1.91 -7.07 -10.00
CA ALA A 125 3.21 -7.69 -10.23
C ALA A 125 4.02 -6.87 -11.24
N MET A 126 4.80 -5.89 -10.73
CA MET A 126 5.66 -5.02 -11.53
C MET A 126 7.11 -5.45 -11.47
N THR A 127 7.67 -5.55 -10.26
CA THR A 127 9.09 -5.72 -9.96
C THR A 127 9.60 -7.10 -10.36
N GLU A 128 10.80 -7.12 -10.95
CA GLU A 128 11.53 -8.32 -11.34
C GLU A 128 12.91 -8.35 -10.65
N PRO A 129 13.60 -9.51 -10.60
CA PRO A 129 14.96 -9.56 -10.05
C PRO A 129 15.94 -8.57 -10.67
N GLY A 130 15.74 -8.23 -11.96
CA GLY A 130 16.58 -7.30 -12.72
C GLY A 130 15.99 -5.90 -12.91
N ALA A 131 14.75 -5.64 -12.49
CA ALA A 131 14.06 -4.38 -12.75
C ALA A 131 13.13 -3.97 -11.60
N GLY A 132 13.50 -2.92 -10.87
CA GLY A 132 12.70 -2.29 -9.83
C GLY A 132 12.38 -0.84 -10.18
N SER A 133 13.28 0.09 -9.82
CA SER A 133 13.13 1.51 -10.15
C SER A 133 13.09 1.78 -11.66
N ASP A 134 13.81 0.99 -12.44
CA ASP A 134 13.80 1.03 -13.90
C ASP A 134 12.75 0.08 -14.49
N LEU A 135 11.48 0.43 -14.27
CA LEU A 135 10.34 -0.37 -14.70
C LEU A 135 10.26 -0.59 -16.22
N ALA A 136 10.81 0.32 -17.02
CA ALA A 136 10.84 0.16 -18.47
C ALA A 136 11.71 -1.02 -18.94
N ASN A 137 12.62 -1.50 -18.09
CA ASN A 137 13.54 -2.61 -18.36
C ASN A 137 13.08 -3.98 -17.86
N ILE A 138 11.78 -4.15 -17.52
CA ILE A 138 11.24 -5.49 -17.23
C ILE A 138 11.54 -6.47 -18.35
N SER A 139 11.64 -7.75 -18.03
CA SER A 139 11.96 -8.84 -18.96
C SER A 139 10.80 -9.82 -19.20
N THR A 140 9.79 -9.83 -18.32
CA THR A 140 8.59 -10.66 -18.49
C THR A 140 7.88 -10.29 -19.78
N THR A 141 7.72 -11.26 -20.69
CA THR A 141 7.09 -11.07 -22.00
C THR A 141 5.71 -11.72 -22.04
N ALA A 142 4.86 -11.21 -22.93
CA ALA A 142 3.58 -11.80 -23.29
C ALA A 142 3.47 -11.79 -24.82
N VAL A 143 3.58 -12.96 -25.43
CA VAL A 143 3.50 -13.12 -26.89
C VAL A 143 2.09 -13.56 -27.28
N ARG A 144 1.48 -12.84 -28.21
CA ARG A 144 0.13 -13.19 -28.71
C ARG A 144 0.18 -14.52 -29.46
N ASP A 145 -0.72 -15.45 -29.09
CA ASP A 145 -0.96 -16.72 -29.77
C ASP A 145 -2.48 -16.96 -29.87
N GLY A 146 -3.03 -16.63 -31.02
CA GLY A 146 -4.49 -16.70 -31.26
C GLY A 146 -5.28 -15.86 -30.24
N ASP A 147 -6.16 -16.51 -29.48
CA ASP A 147 -7.00 -15.89 -28.46
C ASP A 147 -6.32 -15.83 -27.08
N ASN A 148 -5.02 -16.10 -27.00
CA ASN A 148 -4.24 -16.09 -25.78
C ASN A 148 -2.98 -15.24 -25.89
N TYR A 149 -2.40 -14.94 -24.74
CA TYR A 149 -1.00 -14.54 -24.56
C TYR A 149 -0.23 -15.67 -23.88
N ILE A 150 0.95 -15.99 -24.38
CA ILE A 150 1.91 -16.87 -23.71
C ILE A 150 2.85 -15.99 -22.91
N VAL A 151 2.74 -16.07 -21.59
CA VAL A 151 3.51 -15.25 -20.67
C VAL A 151 4.70 -16.03 -20.12
N ASN A 152 5.90 -15.42 -20.22
CA ASN A 152 7.14 -15.99 -19.72
C ASN A 152 7.90 -14.94 -18.89
N GLY A 153 8.30 -15.30 -17.67
CA GLY A 153 9.10 -14.45 -16.81
C GLY A 153 8.93 -14.71 -15.32
N GLN A 154 9.48 -13.81 -14.52
CA GLN A 154 9.45 -13.90 -13.08
C GLN A 154 9.21 -12.52 -12.46
N LYS A 155 8.39 -12.47 -11.42
CA LYS A 155 8.17 -11.28 -10.60
C LYS A 155 8.62 -11.53 -9.16
N THR A 156 9.10 -10.49 -8.48
CA THR A 156 9.59 -10.60 -7.10
C THR A 156 9.07 -9.47 -6.22
N PHE A 157 9.08 -9.69 -4.91
CA PHE A 157 8.57 -8.77 -3.89
C PHE A 157 7.09 -8.42 -4.04
N ILE A 158 6.27 -9.39 -4.49
CA ILE A 158 4.86 -9.16 -4.77
C ILE A 158 4.04 -9.28 -3.48
N THR A 159 3.50 -8.16 -3.03
CA THR A 159 2.55 -8.05 -1.92
C THR A 159 1.27 -8.82 -2.25
N ASN A 160 0.70 -9.51 -1.28
CA ASN A 160 -0.42 -10.44 -1.44
C ASN A 160 -0.14 -11.62 -2.39
N GLY A 161 1.10 -11.84 -2.82
CA GLY A 161 1.42 -12.83 -3.84
C GLY A 161 1.03 -14.27 -3.49
N ILE A 162 1.03 -14.63 -2.20
CA ILE A 162 0.52 -15.94 -1.72
C ILE A 162 -1.01 -15.95 -1.66
N ASN A 163 -1.60 -14.88 -1.11
CA ASN A 163 -3.05 -14.80 -0.91
C ASN A 163 -3.84 -14.49 -2.19
N SER A 164 -3.19 -13.85 -3.18
CA SER A 164 -3.87 -13.35 -4.38
C SER A 164 -4.59 -14.46 -5.16
N THR A 165 -5.77 -14.15 -5.63
CA THR A 165 -6.51 -14.94 -6.62
C THR A 165 -6.53 -14.26 -7.98
N LEU A 166 -6.23 -12.95 -8.01
CA LEU A 166 -6.08 -12.14 -9.21
C LEU A 166 -4.77 -11.37 -9.14
N VAL A 167 -3.95 -11.45 -10.18
CA VAL A 167 -2.68 -10.72 -10.28
C VAL A 167 -2.66 -9.86 -11.53
N LEU A 168 -2.57 -8.55 -11.34
CA LEU A 168 -2.33 -7.61 -12.44
C LEU A 168 -0.82 -7.64 -12.77
N VAL A 169 -0.46 -8.26 -13.89
CA VAL A 169 0.93 -8.48 -14.29
C VAL A 169 1.34 -7.46 -15.34
N VAL A 170 2.45 -6.76 -15.07
CA VAL A 170 3.09 -5.85 -16.02
C VAL A 170 4.00 -6.65 -16.92
N VAL A 171 3.74 -6.65 -18.24
CA VAL A 171 4.42 -7.49 -19.22
C VAL A 171 4.88 -6.67 -20.43
N LYS A 172 5.85 -7.19 -21.18
CA LYS A 172 6.19 -6.69 -22.53
C LYS A 172 5.44 -7.47 -23.59
N THR A 173 4.54 -6.79 -24.29
CA THR A 173 3.86 -7.30 -25.49
C THR A 173 4.62 -6.93 -26.76
N ASP A 174 5.39 -5.83 -26.74
CA ASP A 174 6.34 -5.49 -27.81
C ASP A 174 7.76 -5.28 -27.22
N PRO A 175 8.59 -6.33 -27.20
CA PRO A 175 9.97 -6.22 -26.71
C PRO A 175 10.89 -5.37 -27.61
N LYS A 176 10.48 -5.04 -28.83
CA LYS A 176 11.24 -4.22 -29.78
C LYS A 176 10.83 -2.74 -29.77
N ALA A 177 9.82 -2.38 -28.99
CA ALA A 177 9.34 -1.00 -28.90
C ALA A 177 10.45 -0.02 -28.49
N GLU A 178 10.51 1.11 -29.20
CA GLU A 178 11.37 2.24 -28.85
C GLU A 178 10.51 3.52 -28.68
N PRO A 179 10.59 4.18 -27.55
CA PRO A 179 11.29 3.80 -26.32
C PRO A 179 10.64 2.58 -25.64
N LYS A 180 11.42 1.80 -24.89
CA LYS A 180 11.05 0.49 -24.31
C LYS A 180 9.72 0.46 -23.56
N HIS A 181 9.35 1.56 -22.89
CA HIS A 181 8.11 1.66 -22.12
C HIS A 181 6.84 1.61 -23.00
N ARG A 182 6.95 1.87 -24.30
CA ARG A 182 5.82 1.80 -25.25
C ARG A 182 5.40 0.36 -25.58
N GLY A 183 6.19 -0.64 -25.22
CA GLY A 183 5.85 -2.04 -25.43
C GLY A 183 5.26 -2.73 -24.20
N ILE A 184 4.83 -1.98 -23.17
CA ILE A 184 4.34 -2.51 -21.92
C ILE A 184 2.80 -2.56 -21.91
N SER A 185 2.27 -3.71 -21.49
CA SER A 185 0.83 -3.96 -21.31
C SER A 185 0.52 -4.49 -19.91
N LEU A 186 -0.75 -4.51 -19.56
CA LEU A 186 -1.25 -5.03 -18.30
C LEU A 186 -2.15 -6.25 -18.56
N LEU A 187 -1.81 -7.39 -17.96
CA LEU A 187 -2.60 -8.62 -18.07
C LEU A 187 -3.11 -9.05 -16.70
N MET A 188 -4.39 -9.38 -16.59
CA MET A 188 -4.95 -10.01 -15.39
C MET A 188 -4.73 -11.52 -15.47
N VAL A 189 -3.99 -12.07 -14.50
CA VAL A 189 -3.73 -13.51 -14.36
C VAL A 189 -4.47 -14.03 -13.14
N GLU A 190 -5.30 -15.06 -13.36
CA GLU A 190 -6.09 -15.69 -12.30
C GLU A 190 -5.34 -16.86 -11.66
N GLU A 191 -5.58 -17.10 -10.38
CA GLU A 191 -5.07 -18.30 -9.69
C GLU A 191 -5.52 -19.57 -10.43
N GLY A 192 -4.62 -20.51 -10.62
CA GLY A 192 -4.89 -21.74 -11.36
C GLY A 192 -4.70 -21.65 -12.87
N THR A 193 -4.32 -20.48 -13.43
CA THR A 193 -3.94 -20.35 -14.84
C THR A 193 -2.78 -21.30 -15.15
N PRO A 194 -2.86 -22.16 -16.21
CA PRO A 194 -1.77 -23.05 -16.58
C PRO A 194 -0.47 -22.28 -16.84
N GLY A 195 0.64 -22.75 -16.25
CA GLY A 195 1.95 -22.10 -16.34
C GLY A 195 2.17 -20.94 -15.35
N PHE A 196 1.17 -20.57 -14.52
CA PHE A 196 1.33 -19.62 -13.43
C PHE A 196 1.57 -20.35 -12.12
N THR A 197 2.66 -20.03 -11.42
CA THR A 197 2.97 -20.58 -10.10
C THR A 197 3.39 -19.50 -9.12
N LYS A 198 2.92 -19.62 -7.89
CA LYS A 198 3.36 -18.79 -6.77
C LYS A 198 4.63 -19.40 -6.17
N GLY A 199 5.67 -18.58 -6.06
CA GLY A 199 6.93 -18.98 -5.46
C GLY A 199 6.89 -18.98 -3.94
N ARG A 200 8.07 -19.01 -3.34
CA ARG A 200 8.20 -19.00 -1.88
C ARG A 200 7.72 -17.67 -1.28
N LYS A 201 7.20 -17.76 -0.07
CA LYS A 201 6.98 -16.59 0.79
C LYS A 201 8.34 -16.04 1.24
N LEU A 202 8.58 -14.74 1.02
CA LEU A 202 9.87 -14.10 1.32
C LEU A 202 9.95 -13.68 2.79
N ASP A 203 11.10 -13.91 3.41
CA ASP A 203 11.42 -13.41 4.73
C ASP A 203 11.80 -11.94 4.66
N LYS A 204 11.11 -11.10 5.44
CA LYS A 204 11.30 -9.65 5.48
C LYS A 204 11.78 -9.19 6.85
N VAL A 205 12.43 -8.05 6.90
CA VAL A 205 12.81 -7.38 8.15
C VAL A 205 11.58 -6.96 8.97
N GLY A 206 10.53 -6.51 8.29
CA GLY A 206 9.26 -6.09 8.88
C GLY A 206 8.05 -6.53 8.05
N LEU A 207 6.86 -6.01 8.39
CA LEU A 207 5.58 -6.37 7.78
C LEU A 207 5.35 -7.89 7.78
N HIS A 208 5.59 -8.53 8.90
CA HIS A 208 5.62 -10.01 8.95
C HIS A 208 4.27 -10.64 8.63
N ALA A 209 3.16 -10.06 9.08
CA ALA A 209 1.83 -10.62 8.82
C ALA A 209 1.40 -10.45 7.36
N GLN A 210 1.99 -9.50 6.62
CA GLN A 210 1.73 -9.35 5.19
C GLN A 210 2.56 -10.34 4.39
N ASP A 211 1.94 -11.14 3.54
CA ASP A 211 2.65 -12.01 2.62
C ASP A 211 3.29 -11.23 1.47
N THR A 212 4.48 -11.68 1.10
CA THR A 212 5.23 -11.18 -0.06
C THR A 212 5.93 -12.36 -0.70
N SER A 213 5.79 -12.53 -2.01
CA SER A 213 6.34 -13.70 -2.70
C SER A 213 6.96 -13.39 -4.05
N GLU A 214 7.59 -14.41 -4.62
CA GLU A 214 7.95 -14.49 -6.02
C GLU A 214 6.77 -15.10 -6.79
N LEU A 215 6.64 -14.72 -8.07
CA LEU A 215 5.65 -15.28 -9.00
C LEU A 215 6.38 -15.69 -10.27
N TYR A 216 6.04 -16.87 -10.81
CA TYR A 216 6.67 -17.45 -11.98
C TYR A 216 5.63 -17.70 -13.07
N PHE A 217 6.02 -17.43 -14.32
CA PHE A 217 5.24 -17.61 -15.51
C PHE A 217 6.08 -18.42 -16.50
N GLU A 218 5.70 -19.66 -16.75
CA GLU A 218 6.38 -20.61 -17.62
C GLU A 218 5.39 -21.10 -18.65
N ASP A 219 5.50 -20.60 -19.88
CA ASP A 219 4.51 -20.78 -20.95
C ASP A 219 3.08 -20.60 -20.46
N CYS A 220 2.90 -19.56 -19.62
CA CYS A 220 1.64 -19.30 -18.95
C CYS A 220 0.58 -18.81 -19.95
N ILE A 221 -0.50 -19.58 -20.10
CA ILE A 221 -1.56 -19.33 -21.10
C ILE A 221 -2.62 -18.41 -20.51
N VAL A 222 -2.58 -17.13 -20.87
CA VAL A 222 -3.52 -16.11 -20.40
C VAL A 222 -4.47 -15.71 -21.53
N PRO A 223 -5.80 -15.81 -21.34
CA PRO A 223 -6.75 -15.35 -22.36
C PRO A 223 -6.51 -13.91 -22.77
N ALA A 224 -6.58 -13.60 -24.05
CA ALA A 224 -6.44 -12.24 -24.53
C ALA A 224 -7.52 -11.29 -24.01
N ALA A 225 -8.69 -11.83 -23.67
CA ALA A 225 -9.76 -11.10 -22.98
C ALA A 225 -9.35 -10.57 -21.59
N ASN A 226 -8.23 -11.06 -21.04
CA ASN A 226 -7.69 -10.59 -19.76
C ASN A 226 -6.72 -9.39 -19.90
N LEU A 227 -6.52 -8.85 -21.10
CA LEU A 227 -5.80 -7.60 -21.30
C LEU A 227 -6.57 -6.44 -20.70
N ILE A 228 -5.95 -5.73 -19.78
CA ILE A 228 -6.56 -4.53 -19.15
C ILE A 228 -6.25 -3.30 -20.00
N GLY A 229 -7.30 -2.66 -20.50
CA GLY A 229 -7.20 -1.53 -21.41
C GLY A 229 -6.69 -1.91 -22.78
N GLU A 230 -5.80 -1.09 -23.36
CA GLU A 230 -5.24 -1.28 -24.69
C GLU A 230 -3.82 -1.88 -24.62
N GLU A 231 -3.51 -2.71 -25.59
CA GLU A 231 -2.15 -3.27 -25.75
C GLU A 231 -1.12 -2.13 -25.93
N ASN A 232 0.04 -2.28 -25.28
CA ASN A 232 1.13 -1.30 -25.28
C ASN A 232 0.83 0.04 -24.60
N LYS A 233 -0.29 0.17 -23.86
CA LYS A 233 -0.64 1.36 -23.06
C LYS A 233 -0.39 1.18 -21.55
N GLY A 234 0.06 0.02 -21.14
CA GLY A 234 0.22 -0.32 -19.71
C GLY A 234 1.08 0.67 -18.95
N PHE A 235 2.18 1.17 -19.55
CA PHE A 235 3.04 2.15 -18.89
C PHE A 235 2.33 3.49 -18.64
N THR A 236 1.48 3.94 -19.55
CA THR A 236 0.67 5.15 -19.39
C THR A 236 -0.28 4.99 -18.20
N TYR A 237 -0.99 3.87 -18.13
CA TYR A 237 -1.91 3.56 -17.03
C TYR A 237 -1.20 3.51 -15.67
N LEU A 238 0.02 2.91 -15.62
CA LEU A 238 0.84 2.92 -14.42
C LEU A 238 1.18 4.36 -14.00
N MET A 239 1.62 5.23 -14.92
CA MET A 239 1.99 6.61 -14.59
C MET A 239 0.80 7.42 -14.06
N GLU A 240 -0.40 7.18 -14.56
CA GLU A 240 -1.63 7.82 -14.08
C GLU A 240 -1.99 7.38 -12.66
N LYS A 241 -1.96 6.06 -12.38
CA LYS A 241 -2.36 5.49 -11.08
C LYS A 241 -1.31 5.64 -9.99
N LEU A 242 -0.02 5.71 -10.32
CA LEU A 242 1.07 5.87 -9.35
C LEU A 242 0.92 7.12 -8.45
N GLN A 243 0.15 8.12 -8.84
CA GLN A 243 -0.12 9.29 -7.99
C GLN A 243 -0.88 8.88 -6.72
N GLN A 244 -1.97 8.10 -6.88
CA GLN A 244 -2.74 7.58 -5.76
C GLN A 244 -1.93 6.58 -4.92
N GLU A 245 -1.16 5.69 -5.56
CA GLU A 245 -0.29 4.74 -4.86
C GLU A 245 0.71 5.45 -3.93
N ARG A 246 1.35 6.52 -4.40
CA ARG A 246 2.28 7.34 -3.59
C ARG A 246 1.58 8.07 -2.46
N LEU A 247 0.35 8.54 -2.70
CA LEU A 247 -0.46 9.24 -1.71
C LEU A 247 -0.80 8.32 -0.53
N VAL A 248 -1.29 7.10 -0.78
CA VAL A 248 -1.63 6.16 0.29
C VAL A 248 -0.39 5.74 1.10
N VAL A 249 0.79 5.64 0.47
CA VAL A 249 2.05 5.40 1.18
C VAL A 249 2.44 6.58 2.08
N ALA A 250 2.27 7.81 1.59
CA ALA A 250 2.55 9.01 2.36
C ALA A 250 1.61 9.13 3.57
N MET A 251 0.32 8.80 3.38
CA MET A 251 -0.67 8.75 4.45
C MET A 251 -0.31 7.70 5.52
N ALA A 252 0.06 6.49 5.12
CA ALA A 252 0.47 5.44 6.05
C ALA A 252 1.69 5.87 6.88
N ALA A 253 2.70 6.50 6.28
CA ALA A 253 3.88 7.00 6.98
C ALA A 253 3.54 8.11 8.00
N GLN A 254 2.59 8.99 7.67
CA GLN A 254 2.08 10.02 8.59
C GLN A 254 1.39 9.38 9.79
N VAL A 255 0.46 8.47 9.56
CA VAL A 255 -0.29 7.77 10.63
C VAL A 255 0.65 6.95 11.52
N ALA A 256 1.63 6.28 10.95
CA ALA A 256 2.65 5.56 11.71
C ALA A 256 3.44 6.50 12.61
N SER A 257 3.79 7.71 12.13
CA SER A 257 4.49 8.73 12.93
C SER A 257 3.65 9.23 14.11
N GLU A 258 2.37 9.49 13.89
CA GLU A 258 1.40 9.86 14.92
C GLU A 258 1.26 8.78 16.01
N ASP A 259 1.06 7.52 15.58
CA ASP A 259 0.93 6.35 16.47
C ASP A 259 2.20 6.14 17.32
N MET A 260 3.39 6.29 16.70
CA MET A 260 4.67 6.19 17.42
C MET A 260 4.84 7.31 18.46
N LEU A 261 4.49 8.54 18.11
CA LEU A 261 4.55 9.65 19.04
C LEU A 261 3.57 9.48 20.20
N GLU A 262 2.32 9.09 19.93
CA GLU A 262 1.26 8.88 20.92
C GLU A 262 1.69 7.83 21.96
N MET A 263 2.11 6.63 21.52
CA MET A 263 2.58 5.58 22.43
C MET A 263 3.84 5.99 23.21
N THR A 264 4.72 6.80 22.60
CA THR A 264 5.93 7.29 23.26
C THR A 264 5.61 8.34 24.31
N LEU A 265 4.67 9.24 24.06
CA LEU A 265 4.19 10.21 25.07
C LEU A 265 3.61 9.52 26.30
N ASP A 266 2.83 8.45 26.13
CA ASP A 266 2.29 7.69 27.26
C ASP A 266 3.40 6.98 28.03
N TYR A 267 4.36 6.38 27.32
CA TYR A 267 5.49 5.73 27.95
C TYR A 267 6.37 6.70 28.75
N VAL A 268 6.76 7.84 28.20
CA VAL A 268 7.67 8.78 28.88
C VAL A 268 7.02 9.49 30.08
N LYS A 269 5.69 9.61 30.11
CA LYS A 269 4.92 10.12 31.26
C LYS A 269 4.89 9.12 32.41
N SER A 270 4.84 7.82 32.12
CA SER A 270 4.74 6.75 33.12
C SER A 270 6.11 6.24 33.58
N ARG A 271 7.08 6.11 32.69
CA ARG A 271 8.41 5.58 32.98
C ARG A 271 9.24 6.56 33.80
N LYS A 272 9.76 6.12 34.95
CA LYS A 272 10.59 6.92 35.84
C LYS A 272 12.06 6.52 35.77
N ALA A 273 12.95 7.52 35.82
CA ALA A 273 14.38 7.40 36.04
C ALA A 273 14.84 8.58 36.91
N PHE A 274 15.83 8.36 37.77
CA PHE A 274 16.35 9.39 38.69
C PHE A 274 15.22 10.07 39.52
N GLY A 275 14.23 9.30 39.94
CA GLY A 275 13.14 9.75 40.80
C GLY A 275 11.98 10.48 40.10
N LYS A 276 12.01 10.70 38.79
CA LYS A 276 10.97 11.44 38.04
C LYS A 276 10.68 10.82 36.68
N PRO A 277 9.49 11.12 36.06
CA PRO A 277 9.18 10.68 34.70
C PRO A 277 10.27 11.09 33.70
N ILE A 278 10.62 10.20 32.76
CA ILE A 278 11.66 10.52 31.76
C ILE A 278 11.22 11.63 30.79
N GLY A 279 9.93 11.84 30.61
CA GLY A 279 9.37 12.97 29.86
C GLY A 279 9.57 14.34 30.54
N SER A 280 10.02 14.39 31.82
CA SER A 280 10.34 15.64 32.50
C SER A 280 11.75 16.15 32.25
N PHE A 281 12.60 15.38 31.60
CA PHE A 281 13.94 15.84 31.20
C PHE A 281 13.86 16.69 29.94
N GLN A 282 14.54 17.83 29.94
CA GLN A 282 14.47 18.83 28.87
C GLN A 282 14.85 18.24 27.49
N ASN A 283 15.87 17.38 27.43
CA ASN A 283 16.25 16.72 26.19
C ASN A 283 15.13 15.84 25.60
N SER A 284 14.40 15.10 26.47
CA SER A 284 13.24 14.31 26.03
C SER A 284 12.11 15.21 25.53
N GLN A 285 11.85 16.32 26.23
CA GLN A 285 10.83 17.30 25.84
C GLN A 285 11.10 17.91 24.47
N PHE A 286 12.35 18.30 24.20
CA PHE A 286 12.73 18.91 22.92
C PHE A 286 12.54 17.93 21.76
N LYS A 287 12.98 16.69 21.89
CA LYS A 287 12.75 15.64 20.89
C LYS A 287 11.27 15.41 20.59
N LEU A 288 10.44 15.33 21.63
CA LEU A 288 8.99 15.13 21.49
C LEU A 288 8.33 16.33 20.78
N VAL A 289 8.74 17.56 21.10
CA VAL A 289 8.22 18.78 20.47
C VAL A 289 8.63 18.85 19.00
N GLU A 290 9.87 18.52 18.66
CA GLU A 290 10.36 18.48 17.28
C GLU A 290 9.57 17.46 16.46
N MET A 291 9.40 16.22 16.97
CA MET A 291 8.60 15.19 16.30
C MET A 291 7.13 15.62 16.13
N ALA A 292 6.51 16.19 17.16
CA ALA A 292 5.12 16.67 17.10
C ALA A 292 4.96 17.78 16.03
N THR A 293 5.95 18.68 15.93
CA THR A 293 5.93 19.78 14.94
C THR A 293 6.00 19.24 13.52
N GLU A 294 6.86 18.26 13.24
CA GLU A 294 6.97 17.66 11.92
C GLU A 294 5.73 16.86 11.53
N ILE A 295 5.12 16.15 12.49
CA ILE A 295 3.86 15.45 12.29
C ILE A 295 2.76 16.43 11.92
N GLU A 296 2.64 17.58 12.59
CA GLU A 296 1.66 18.61 12.29
C GLU A 296 1.84 19.23 10.90
N LEU A 297 3.10 19.50 10.52
CA LEU A 297 3.45 19.96 9.17
C LEU A 297 3.06 18.92 8.12
N GLY A 298 3.35 17.64 8.37
CA GLY A 298 2.99 16.53 7.50
C GLY A 298 1.48 16.38 7.34
N HIS A 299 0.74 16.48 8.44
CA HIS A 299 -0.72 16.43 8.45
C HIS A 299 -1.33 17.53 7.57
N SER A 300 -0.90 18.78 7.78
CA SER A 300 -1.39 19.93 7.02
C SER A 300 -1.08 19.80 5.52
N PHE A 301 0.10 19.28 5.18
CA PHE A 301 0.47 19.05 3.78
C PHE A 301 -0.37 17.96 3.12
N LEU A 302 -0.60 16.84 3.85
CA LEU A 302 -1.43 15.74 3.35
C LEU A 302 -2.88 16.15 3.17
N GLU A 303 -3.47 16.90 4.10
CA GLU A 303 -4.86 17.38 3.98
C GLU A 303 -5.05 18.13 2.68
N SER A 304 -4.19 19.12 2.40
CA SER A 304 -4.24 19.86 1.12
C SER A 304 -4.01 18.98 -0.11
N LEU A 305 -3.16 17.96 0.01
CA LEU A 305 -2.85 17.05 -1.10
C LEU A 305 -3.99 16.08 -1.40
N ILE A 306 -4.68 15.59 -0.37
CA ILE A 306 -5.88 14.76 -0.51
C ILE A 306 -7.00 15.55 -1.19
N GLU A 307 -7.23 16.81 -0.77
CA GLU A 307 -8.20 17.70 -1.44
C GLU A 307 -7.84 17.93 -2.91
N ASP A 308 -6.57 18.19 -3.23
CA ASP A 308 -6.11 18.35 -4.62
C ASP A 308 -6.32 17.06 -5.44
N HIS A 309 -6.09 15.86 -4.83
CA HIS A 309 -6.32 14.57 -5.47
C HIS A 309 -7.81 14.36 -5.78
N MET A 310 -8.69 14.58 -4.81
CA MET A 310 -10.15 14.45 -4.98
C MET A 310 -10.68 15.44 -6.03
N ALA A 311 -10.07 16.61 -6.17
CA ALA A 311 -10.39 17.59 -7.19
C ALA A 311 -9.82 17.24 -8.59
N GLY A 312 -9.17 16.11 -8.78
CA GLY A 312 -8.59 15.65 -10.05
C GLY A 312 -7.41 16.50 -10.55
N LYS A 313 -6.73 17.22 -9.66
CA LYS A 313 -5.57 18.05 -10.03
C LYS A 313 -4.32 17.19 -10.28
N ASP A 314 -3.39 17.71 -11.09
CA ASP A 314 -2.05 17.12 -11.21
C ASP A 314 -1.26 17.28 -9.90
N ILE A 315 -1.13 16.20 -9.16
CA ILE A 315 -0.42 16.17 -7.87
C ILE A 315 0.97 15.53 -7.96
N VAL A 316 1.47 15.14 -9.13
CA VAL A 316 2.71 14.36 -9.28
C VAL A 316 3.89 14.94 -8.51
N SER A 317 4.13 16.27 -8.58
CA SER A 317 5.23 16.90 -7.84
C SER A 317 4.97 16.87 -6.33
N LYS A 318 3.79 17.30 -5.90
CA LYS A 318 3.43 17.37 -4.47
C LYS A 318 3.39 15.98 -3.83
N VAL A 319 2.81 14.98 -4.50
CA VAL A 319 2.73 13.62 -3.96
C VAL A 319 4.11 12.96 -3.89
N SER A 320 5.00 13.26 -4.83
CA SER A 320 6.39 12.81 -4.76
C SER A 320 7.13 13.45 -3.59
N MET A 321 6.90 14.75 -3.31
CA MET A 321 7.43 15.44 -2.12
C MET A 321 6.88 14.83 -0.84
N ALA A 322 5.57 14.63 -0.75
CA ALA A 322 4.93 14.03 0.42
C ALA A 322 5.48 12.63 0.70
N LYS A 323 5.55 11.78 -0.33
CA LYS A 323 6.01 10.39 -0.19
C LYS A 323 7.43 10.34 0.34
N PHE A 324 8.40 11.03 -0.26
CA PHE A 324 9.77 10.92 0.23
C PHE A 324 9.97 11.58 1.59
N TRP A 325 9.39 12.75 1.82
CA TRP A 325 9.61 13.50 3.06
C TRP A 325 8.95 12.81 4.26
N LEU A 326 7.69 12.37 4.14
CA LEU A 326 6.96 11.71 5.22
C LEU A 326 7.55 10.33 5.56
N THR A 327 8.00 9.56 4.57
CA THR A 327 8.63 8.26 4.84
C THR A 327 10.01 8.41 5.47
N ASP A 328 10.81 9.41 5.10
CA ASP A 328 12.09 9.72 5.76
C ASP A 328 11.87 10.25 7.18
N THR A 329 10.85 11.09 7.38
CA THR A 329 10.44 11.59 8.71
C THR A 329 10.00 10.44 9.60
N ALA A 330 9.15 9.52 9.13
CA ALA A 330 8.71 8.36 9.89
C ALA A 330 9.87 7.44 10.29
N LYS A 331 10.85 7.23 9.40
CA LYS A 331 12.08 6.48 9.73
C LYS A 331 12.86 7.13 10.87
N ARG A 332 13.04 8.44 10.84
CA ARG A 332 13.73 9.16 11.90
C ARG A 332 12.95 9.11 13.22
N ILE A 333 11.64 9.38 13.18
CA ILE A 333 10.76 9.33 14.35
C ILE A 333 10.79 7.94 14.98
N SER A 334 10.77 6.86 14.19
CA SER A 334 10.80 5.49 14.71
C SER A 334 12.05 5.22 15.55
N GLY A 335 13.22 5.69 15.10
CA GLY A 335 14.47 5.59 15.84
C GLY A 335 14.47 6.38 17.15
N GLU A 336 13.98 7.63 17.12
CA GLU A 336 13.89 8.49 18.31
C GLU A 336 12.90 7.93 19.34
N CYS A 337 11.73 7.45 18.89
CA CYS A 337 10.75 6.82 19.76
C CYS A 337 11.28 5.54 20.37
N MET A 338 11.90 4.65 19.60
CA MET A 338 12.53 3.43 20.12
C MET A 338 13.60 3.77 21.16
N GLN A 339 14.46 4.78 20.89
CA GLN A 339 15.49 5.23 21.83
C GLN A 339 14.90 5.74 23.14
N LEU A 340 13.78 6.49 23.11
CA LEU A 340 13.08 6.97 24.30
C LEU A 340 12.47 5.84 25.15
N HIS A 341 12.14 4.69 24.54
CA HIS A 341 11.70 3.50 25.28
C HIS A 341 12.88 2.74 25.93
N GLY A 342 14.13 3.06 25.58
CA GLY A 342 15.32 2.39 26.13
C GLY A 342 15.33 0.90 25.81
N GLY A 343 15.78 0.06 26.75
CA GLY A 343 15.84 -1.40 26.54
C GLY A 343 14.49 -2.04 26.17
N TYR A 344 13.39 -1.51 26.67
CA TYR A 344 12.06 -1.98 26.30
C TYR A 344 11.69 -1.68 24.85
N GLY A 345 12.22 -0.61 24.26
CA GLY A 345 12.03 -0.30 22.85
C GLY A 345 12.66 -1.34 21.88
N TYR A 346 13.59 -2.16 22.39
CA TYR A 346 14.26 -3.20 21.61
C TYR A 346 13.61 -4.60 21.77
N MET A 347 12.53 -4.68 22.56
CA MET A 347 11.81 -5.92 22.82
C MET A 347 10.57 -6.02 21.94
N GLU A 348 10.37 -7.16 21.27
CA GLU A 348 9.25 -7.41 20.35
C GLU A 348 7.86 -7.32 21.01
N GLU A 349 7.78 -7.47 22.34
CA GLU A 349 6.55 -7.30 23.11
C GLU A 349 6.05 -5.84 23.11
N TYR A 350 6.93 -4.89 22.78
CA TYR A 350 6.57 -3.48 22.66
C TYR A 350 6.28 -3.10 21.23
N LYS A 351 5.11 -2.53 20.97
CA LYS A 351 4.65 -2.13 19.62
C LYS A 351 5.65 -1.22 18.91
N ILE A 352 6.43 -0.41 19.64
CA ILE A 352 7.44 0.46 19.04
C ILE A 352 8.57 -0.31 18.34
N ALA A 353 8.96 -1.49 18.81
CA ALA A 353 9.93 -2.35 18.15
C ALA A 353 9.41 -2.81 16.78
N ARG A 354 8.14 -3.23 16.73
CA ARG A 354 7.45 -3.57 15.47
C ARG A 354 7.44 -2.38 14.50
N ARG A 355 7.02 -1.20 14.97
CA ARG A 355 7.03 0.03 14.15
C ARG A 355 8.42 0.33 13.57
N TYR A 356 9.46 0.21 14.39
CA TYR A 356 10.83 0.45 13.95
C TYR A 356 11.27 -0.48 12.81
N ARG A 357 10.92 -1.76 12.84
CA ARG A 357 11.28 -2.71 11.77
C ARG A 357 10.38 -2.58 10.54
N ASP A 358 9.13 -2.11 10.68
CA ASP A 358 8.16 -2.03 9.58
C ASP A 358 8.35 -0.77 8.71
N ILE A 359 8.69 0.36 9.30
CA ILE A 359 8.77 1.66 8.63
C ILE A 359 9.81 1.74 7.50
N PRO A 360 11.03 1.14 7.57
CA PRO A 360 12.06 1.36 6.56
C PRO A 360 11.64 1.06 5.12
N VAL A 361 10.74 0.10 4.91
CA VAL A 361 10.31 -0.30 3.56
C VAL A 361 9.50 0.79 2.86
N ALA A 362 8.85 1.70 3.61
CA ALA A 362 8.05 2.78 3.04
C ALA A 362 8.88 3.75 2.16
N ALA A 363 10.19 3.86 2.42
CA ALA A 363 11.10 4.63 1.58
C ALA A 363 11.53 3.91 0.28
N ILE A 364 11.20 2.61 0.15
CA ILE A 364 11.67 1.72 -0.92
C ILE A 364 10.55 1.45 -1.93
N TYR A 365 9.39 0.96 -1.48
CA TYR A 365 8.28 0.57 -2.36
C TYR A 365 7.51 1.79 -2.93
N ALA A 366 6.59 1.55 -3.86
CA ALA A 366 5.85 2.58 -4.61
C ALA A 366 6.75 3.65 -5.26
N GLY A 367 7.95 3.23 -5.70
CA GLY A 367 9.04 4.09 -6.15
C GLY A 367 9.90 4.60 -5.00
N SER A 368 11.21 4.32 -5.05
CA SER A 368 12.13 4.73 -4.00
C SER A 368 12.17 6.25 -3.81
N ASN A 369 12.63 6.71 -2.64
CA ASN A 369 12.73 8.14 -2.36
C ASN A 369 13.69 8.86 -3.32
N GLU A 370 14.68 8.16 -3.87
CA GLU A 370 15.58 8.66 -4.92
C GLU A 370 14.81 8.91 -6.22
N ILE A 371 13.91 7.98 -6.60
CA ILE A 371 13.04 8.16 -7.78
C ILE A 371 12.07 9.34 -7.57
N MET A 372 11.52 9.51 -6.36
CA MET A 372 10.69 10.67 -6.05
C MET A 372 11.46 11.98 -6.27
N LYS A 373 12.68 12.06 -5.76
CA LYS A 373 13.56 13.23 -5.95
C LYS A 373 13.90 13.48 -7.43
N THR A 374 14.14 12.41 -8.19
CA THR A 374 14.38 12.50 -9.64
C THR A 374 13.17 13.07 -10.39
N ILE A 375 11.94 12.63 -10.04
CA ILE A 375 10.71 13.15 -10.64
C ILE A 375 10.54 14.64 -10.34
N ILE A 376 10.78 15.04 -9.10
CA ILE A 376 10.67 16.44 -8.68
C ILE A 376 11.70 17.30 -9.42
N ALA A 377 12.98 16.88 -9.44
CA ALA A 377 14.06 17.59 -10.13
C ALA A 377 13.74 17.82 -11.61
N LYS A 378 13.27 16.76 -12.31
CA LYS A 378 12.84 16.87 -13.72
C LYS A 378 11.70 17.87 -13.91
N ARG A 379 10.74 17.93 -12.98
CA ARG A 379 9.62 18.89 -13.06
C ARG A 379 10.02 20.32 -12.70
N MET A 380 11.15 20.49 -12.00
CA MET A 380 11.78 21.78 -11.74
C MET A 380 12.67 22.26 -12.91
N GLY A 381 12.86 21.44 -13.95
CA GLY A 381 13.70 21.76 -15.11
C GLY A 381 15.18 21.49 -14.91
N LEU A 382 15.55 20.63 -13.92
CA LEU A 382 16.92 20.22 -13.61
C LEU A 382 17.31 18.94 -14.34
#